data_333f269a65c7ba0bcd6cf051e9eca646
#
_entry.id   333f269a65c7ba0bcd6cf051e9eca646
#
_cell.length_a   1.000
_cell.length_b   1.000
_cell.length_c   1.000
_cell.angle_alpha   90.00
_cell.angle_beta   90.00
_cell.angle_gamma   90.00
#
_symmetry.space_group_name_H-M   'P 1'
#
loop_
_entity.id
_entity.type
_entity.pdbx_description
1 polymer ?
#
loop_
_entity_poly.entity_id
_entity_poly.type
_entity_poly.pdbx_seq_one_letter_code
_entity_poly.pdbx_strand_id
1 'polypeptide(L)'
;MRYDVALAACKSYEDAEVSAALETAVTAAGGLDWVTPGMRVALKLNLVSAMKPEEAVTVHPAVVCALVRMLQARGAHVVLGDSPGGLYNAAHLQRVYDVTGLRAAEALGAELNGDFSVCSVSYPEAVQARSFTETAYLKKADAII
;
A
#
# COMPACT_ATOMS: atom_id res chain seq x y z
N MET A 1 -18.63 -1.45 17.63
CA MET A 1 -17.69 -0.59 18.42
C MET A 1 -16.46 -0.39 17.55
N ARG A 2 -16.01 0.84 17.36
CA ARG A 2 -14.82 1.17 16.58
C ARG A 2 -13.65 1.43 17.53
N TYR A 3 -12.50 0.89 17.23
CA TYR A 3 -11.27 1.11 17.99
C TYR A 3 -10.30 1.97 17.17
N ASP A 4 -9.52 2.81 17.83
CA ASP A 4 -8.48 3.62 17.20
C ASP A 4 -7.27 2.76 16.81
N VAL A 5 -7.05 1.65 17.51
CA VAL A 5 -6.01 0.65 17.23
C VAL A 5 -6.62 -0.74 17.37
N ALA A 6 -6.32 -1.62 16.43
CA ALA A 6 -6.71 -3.03 16.47
C ALA A 6 -5.51 -3.94 16.27
N LEU A 7 -5.43 -5.01 17.04
CA LEU A 7 -4.40 -6.03 16.93
C LEU A 7 -5.07 -7.40 16.74
N ALA A 8 -4.57 -8.16 15.78
CA ALA A 8 -4.97 -9.53 15.53
C ALA A 8 -3.73 -10.44 15.52
N ALA A 9 -3.81 -11.59 16.18
CA ALA A 9 -2.74 -12.56 16.15
C ALA A 9 -2.65 -13.21 14.76
N CYS A 10 -1.43 -13.33 14.23
CA CYS A 10 -1.13 -14.00 12.98
C CYS A 10 0.19 -14.77 13.18
N LYS A 11 0.16 -16.08 13.01
CA LYS A 11 1.31 -16.95 13.36
C LYS A 11 2.15 -17.33 12.16
N SER A 12 1.62 -17.15 10.95
CA SER A 12 2.32 -17.46 9.71
C SER A 12 1.92 -16.49 8.60
N TYR A 13 2.59 -16.58 7.46
CA TYR A 13 2.23 -15.87 6.24
C TYR A 13 1.39 -16.72 5.27
N GLU A 14 0.77 -17.80 5.77
CA GLU A 14 -0.21 -18.56 5.01
C GLU A 14 -1.42 -17.70 4.67
N ASP A 15 -1.88 -17.77 3.44
CA ASP A 15 -2.88 -16.86 2.87
C ASP A 15 -4.17 -16.77 3.70
N ALA A 16 -4.68 -17.93 4.13
CA ALA A 16 -5.90 -18.00 4.93
C ALA A 16 -5.72 -17.34 6.33
N GLU A 17 -4.56 -17.53 6.95
CA GLU A 17 -4.28 -16.99 8.29
C GLU A 17 -4.09 -15.47 8.22
N VAL A 18 -3.31 -14.98 7.24
CA VAL A 18 -3.12 -13.55 7.03
C VAL A 18 -4.44 -12.86 6.70
N SER A 19 -5.25 -13.45 5.81
CA SER A 19 -6.55 -12.88 5.43
C SER A 19 -7.50 -12.77 6.63
N ALA A 20 -7.60 -13.81 7.46
CA ALA A 20 -8.45 -13.81 8.65
C ALA A 20 -7.98 -12.80 9.71
N ALA A 21 -6.68 -12.73 9.96
CA ALA A 21 -6.11 -11.78 10.91
C ALA A 21 -6.30 -10.33 10.44
N LEU A 22 -6.05 -10.07 9.15
CA LEU A 22 -6.23 -8.72 8.57
C LEU A 22 -7.69 -8.29 8.60
N GLU A 23 -8.63 -9.17 8.22
CA GLU A 23 -10.06 -8.89 8.28
C GLU A 23 -10.52 -8.54 9.70
N THR A 24 -10.04 -9.31 10.69
CA THR A 24 -10.33 -9.06 12.10
C THR A 24 -9.83 -7.68 12.54
N ALA A 25 -8.59 -7.34 12.23
CA ALA A 25 -7.99 -6.06 12.61
C ALA A 25 -8.67 -4.88 11.90
N VAL A 26 -8.87 -4.99 10.58
CA VAL A 26 -9.51 -3.94 9.77
C VAL A 26 -10.96 -3.70 10.22
N THR A 27 -11.74 -4.76 10.45
CA THR A 27 -13.12 -4.64 10.93
C THR A 27 -13.20 -3.96 12.29
N ALA A 28 -12.33 -4.34 13.22
CA ALA A 28 -12.26 -3.72 14.55
C ALA A 28 -11.85 -2.24 14.50
N ALA A 29 -11.00 -1.85 13.57
CA ALA A 29 -10.58 -0.47 13.36
C ALA A 29 -11.58 0.41 12.58
N GLY A 30 -12.75 -0.14 12.22
CA GLY A 30 -13.83 0.60 11.56
C GLY A 30 -14.17 0.15 10.14
N GLY A 31 -13.50 -0.88 9.65
CA GLY A 31 -13.82 -1.52 8.37
C GLY A 31 -13.42 -0.71 7.14
N LEU A 32 -13.86 -1.20 5.99
CA LEU A 32 -13.64 -0.60 4.67
C LEU A 32 -14.96 -0.20 3.99
N ASP A 33 -16.03 0.06 4.74
CA ASP A 33 -17.35 0.39 4.17
C ASP A 33 -17.36 1.74 3.44
N TRP A 34 -16.35 2.57 3.67
CA TRP A 34 -16.12 3.81 2.95
C TRP A 34 -15.58 3.59 1.52
N VAL A 35 -15.10 2.38 1.20
CA VAL A 35 -14.62 2.04 -0.14
C VAL A 35 -15.84 1.72 -1.02
N THR A 36 -15.97 2.46 -2.12
CA THR A 36 -17.05 2.26 -3.09
C THR A 36 -16.52 1.77 -4.44
N PRO A 37 -17.35 1.09 -5.25
CA PRO A 37 -16.94 0.62 -6.56
C PRO A 37 -16.39 1.75 -7.46
N GLY A 38 -15.29 1.46 -8.13
CA GLY A 38 -14.61 2.42 -9.02
C GLY A 38 -13.59 3.32 -8.33
N MET A 39 -13.54 3.38 -7.00
CA MET A 39 -12.51 4.14 -6.29
C MET A 39 -11.11 3.63 -6.64
N ARG A 40 -10.19 4.56 -6.85
CA ARG A 40 -8.76 4.29 -6.97
C ARG A 40 -8.10 4.42 -5.60
N VAL A 41 -7.72 3.31 -5.01
CA VAL A 41 -7.08 3.26 -3.68
C VAL A 41 -5.58 3.01 -3.85
N ALA A 42 -4.76 3.94 -3.36
CA ALA A 42 -3.31 3.76 -3.33
C ALA A 42 -2.89 3.12 -2.01
N LEU A 43 -2.16 2.02 -2.09
CA LEU A 43 -1.44 1.47 -0.95
C LEU A 43 -0.03 2.03 -0.96
N LYS A 44 0.25 2.93 -0.02
CA LYS A 44 1.59 3.48 0.21
C LYS A 44 2.37 2.48 1.07
N LEU A 45 3.07 1.60 0.39
CA LEU A 45 3.84 0.54 1.03
C LEU A 45 5.14 1.10 1.63
N ASN A 46 5.72 0.36 2.58
CA ASN A 46 7.05 0.63 3.08
C ASN A 46 8.03 -0.35 2.44
N LEU A 47 8.59 0.02 1.29
CA LEU A 47 9.44 -0.86 0.49
C LEU A 47 10.94 -0.71 0.75
N VAL A 48 11.36 0.36 1.39
CA VAL A 48 12.73 0.66 1.82
C VAL A 48 13.78 0.45 0.72
N SER A 49 13.97 -0.80 0.28
CA SER A 49 14.87 -1.20 -0.81
C SER A 49 14.52 -2.60 -1.34
N ALA A 50 15.28 -3.10 -2.32
CA ALA A 50 15.10 -4.44 -2.88
C ALA A 50 15.56 -5.54 -1.91
N MET A 51 14.76 -5.83 -0.90
CA MET A 51 14.99 -6.83 0.14
C MET A 51 13.95 -7.95 0.04
N LYS A 52 14.36 -9.18 0.31
CA LYS A 52 13.45 -10.34 0.26
C LYS A 52 12.49 -10.33 1.45
N PRO A 53 11.30 -10.93 1.33
CA PRO A 53 10.32 -10.99 2.42
C PRO A 53 10.88 -11.57 3.73
N GLU A 54 11.76 -12.58 3.64
CA GLU A 54 12.37 -13.27 4.79
C GLU A 54 13.31 -12.35 5.60
N GLU A 55 13.75 -11.25 5.01
CA GLU A 55 14.60 -10.26 5.69
C GLU A 55 13.79 -9.32 6.59
N ALA A 56 12.44 -9.36 6.51
CA ALA A 56 11.50 -8.58 7.32
C ALA A 56 11.76 -7.07 7.34
N VAL A 57 12.34 -6.51 6.27
CA VAL A 57 12.64 -5.08 6.13
C VAL A 57 11.46 -4.34 5.51
N THR A 58 10.69 -5.02 4.66
CA THR A 58 9.53 -4.47 3.93
C THR A 58 8.25 -5.13 4.41
N VAL A 59 7.10 -4.54 4.06
CA VAL A 59 5.81 -5.22 4.27
C VAL A 59 5.78 -6.54 3.50
N HIS A 60 5.36 -7.61 4.17
CA HIS A 60 5.31 -8.93 3.56
C HIS A 60 4.24 -9.00 2.45
N PRO A 61 4.53 -9.57 1.26
CA PRO A 61 3.60 -9.58 0.13
C PRO A 61 2.26 -10.28 0.43
N ALA A 62 2.23 -11.28 1.31
CA ALA A 62 0.97 -11.93 1.72
C ALA A 62 -0.01 -10.93 2.35
N VAL A 63 0.47 -9.99 3.18
CA VAL A 63 -0.37 -8.94 3.79
C VAL A 63 -0.91 -8.00 2.71
N VAL A 64 -0.06 -7.60 1.77
CA VAL A 64 -0.45 -6.75 0.64
C VAL A 64 -1.51 -7.45 -0.22
N CYS A 65 -1.30 -8.72 -0.57
CA CYS A 65 -2.25 -9.51 -1.36
C CYS A 65 -3.61 -9.65 -0.66
N ALA A 66 -3.62 -9.90 0.65
CA ALA A 66 -4.86 -9.97 1.42
C ALA A 66 -5.62 -8.64 1.39
N LEU A 67 -4.94 -7.51 1.61
CA LEU A 67 -5.57 -6.19 1.56
C LEU A 67 -6.06 -5.85 0.15
N VAL A 68 -5.30 -6.18 -0.90
CA VAL A 68 -5.72 -6.02 -2.30
C VAL A 68 -7.04 -6.74 -2.55
N ARG A 69 -7.18 -8.00 -2.13
CA ARG A 69 -8.43 -8.76 -2.29
C ARG A 69 -9.59 -8.10 -1.55
N MET A 70 -9.38 -7.62 -0.32
CA MET A 70 -10.41 -6.93 0.46
C MET A 70 -10.93 -5.67 -0.23
N LEU A 71 -10.05 -4.90 -0.85
CA LEU A 71 -10.39 -3.68 -1.58
C LEU A 71 -11.08 -3.99 -2.91
N GLN A 72 -10.55 -4.97 -3.66
CA GLN A 72 -11.14 -5.39 -4.94
C GLN A 72 -12.52 -6.03 -4.76
N ALA A 73 -12.77 -6.75 -3.67
CA ALA A 73 -14.08 -7.28 -3.33
C ALA A 73 -15.14 -6.17 -3.15
N ARG A 74 -14.71 -4.92 -2.92
CA ARG A 74 -15.55 -3.72 -2.85
C ARG A 74 -15.60 -2.95 -4.18
N GLY A 75 -14.96 -3.48 -5.23
CA GLY A 75 -14.91 -2.86 -6.56
C GLY A 75 -13.85 -1.76 -6.71
N ALA A 76 -12.89 -1.64 -5.79
CA ALA A 76 -11.82 -0.65 -5.91
C ALA A 76 -10.75 -1.08 -6.93
N HIS A 77 -10.14 -0.08 -7.57
CA HIS A 77 -8.90 -0.22 -8.32
C HIS A 77 -7.72 0.06 -7.38
N VAL A 78 -6.85 -0.93 -7.18
CA VAL A 78 -5.75 -0.81 -6.22
C VAL A 78 -4.45 -0.51 -6.94
N VAL A 79 -3.74 0.52 -6.46
CA VAL A 79 -2.41 0.91 -6.94
C VAL A 79 -1.42 0.75 -5.80
N LEU A 80 -0.33 0.04 -6.05
CA LEU A 80 0.74 -0.20 -5.09
C LEU A 80 1.94 0.66 -5.41
N GLY A 81 2.48 1.35 -4.44
CA GLY A 81 3.68 2.14 -4.66
C GLY A 81 4.39 2.58 -3.40
N ASP A 82 5.60 3.06 -3.61
CA ASP A 82 6.44 3.72 -2.63
C ASP A 82 7.46 4.60 -3.34
N SER A 83 8.15 5.42 -2.58
CA SER A 83 9.40 6.07 -2.98
C SER A 83 10.55 5.52 -2.11
N PRO A 84 11.02 4.29 -2.40
CA PRO A 84 12.06 3.65 -1.61
C PRO A 84 13.39 4.41 -1.68
N GLY A 85 14.31 4.08 -0.81
CA GLY A 85 15.66 4.64 -0.83
C GLY A 85 16.37 4.40 -2.16
N GLY A 86 17.17 5.36 -2.61
CA GLY A 86 17.91 5.30 -3.87
C GLY A 86 17.25 6.10 -5.00
N LEU A 87 17.46 5.65 -6.23
CA LEU A 87 16.96 6.36 -7.42
C LEU A 87 15.47 6.07 -7.63
N TYR A 88 14.66 7.12 -7.66
CA TYR A 88 13.24 7.01 -7.97
C TYR A 88 13.04 6.94 -9.49
N ASN A 89 13.23 5.78 -10.06
CA ASN A 89 13.06 5.51 -11.48
C ASN A 89 12.56 4.08 -11.76
N ALA A 90 12.16 3.82 -13.01
CA ALA A 90 11.58 2.56 -13.43
C ALA A 90 12.47 1.36 -13.09
N ALA A 91 13.75 1.40 -13.47
CA ALA A 91 14.65 0.26 -13.31
C ALA A 91 14.82 -0.14 -11.84
N HIS A 92 14.98 0.85 -10.95
CA HIS A 92 15.11 0.60 -9.52
C HIS A 92 13.81 0.06 -8.93
N LEU A 93 12.67 0.69 -9.24
CA LEU A 93 11.39 0.30 -8.66
C LEU A 93 10.93 -1.09 -9.15
N GLN A 94 11.14 -1.41 -10.42
CA GLN A 94 10.85 -2.75 -10.95
C GLN A 94 11.66 -3.82 -10.20
N ARG A 95 12.95 -3.58 -9.93
CA ARG A 95 13.78 -4.48 -9.12
C ARG A 95 13.24 -4.61 -7.69
N VAL A 96 12.78 -3.52 -7.08
CA VAL A 96 12.18 -3.57 -5.74
C VAL A 96 10.94 -4.46 -5.77
N TYR A 97 10.03 -4.28 -6.72
CA TYR A 97 8.82 -5.09 -6.86
C TYR A 97 9.13 -6.59 -7.06
N ASP A 98 10.14 -6.90 -7.87
CA ASP A 98 10.55 -8.28 -8.12
C ASP A 98 11.10 -8.94 -6.84
N VAL A 99 12.03 -8.27 -6.16
CA VAL A 99 12.73 -8.85 -5.01
C VAL A 99 11.82 -8.94 -3.76
N THR A 100 10.94 -7.95 -3.56
CA THR A 100 9.99 -7.96 -2.44
C THR A 100 8.80 -8.90 -2.63
N GLY A 101 8.67 -9.53 -3.81
CA GLY A 101 7.58 -10.45 -4.11
C GLY A 101 6.24 -9.79 -4.46
N LEU A 102 6.21 -8.47 -4.67
CA LEU A 102 4.96 -7.73 -4.94
C LEU A 102 4.33 -8.06 -6.30
N ARG A 103 5.03 -8.76 -7.19
CA ARG A 103 4.42 -9.34 -8.41
C ARG A 103 3.24 -10.26 -8.10
N ALA A 104 3.20 -10.85 -6.93
CA ALA A 104 2.04 -11.64 -6.49
C ALA A 104 0.76 -10.79 -6.41
N ALA A 105 0.86 -9.53 -5.96
CA ALA A 105 -0.29 -8.63 -5.92
C ALA A 105 -0.68 -8.11 -7.32
N GLU A 106 0.31 -7.89 -8.21
CA GLU A 106 0.05 -7.58 -9.63
C GLU A 106 -0.71 -8.72 -10.31
N ALA A 107 -0.35 -9.97 -10.05
CA ALA A 107 -1.06 -11.14 -10.56
C ALA A 107 -2.53 -11.23 -10.08
N LEU A 108 -2.88 -10.57 -8.98
CA LEU A 108 -4.26 -10.41 -8.51
C LEU A 108 -4.99 -9.24 -9.18
N GLY A 109 -4.33 -8.49 -10.07
CA GLY A 109 -4.91 -7.36 -10.78
C GLY A 109 -4.67 -6.00 -10.11
N ALA A 110 -3.80 -5.90 -9.09
CA ALA A 110 -3.36 -4.61 -8.59
C ALA A 110 -2.37 -3.97 -9.57
N GLU A 111 -2.40 -2.65 -9.69
CA GLU A 111 -1.46 -1.89 -10.50
C GLU A 111 -0.19 -1.59 -9.68
N LEU A 112 0.98 -1.98 -10.17
CA LEU A 112 2.24 -1.51 -9.62
C LEU A 112 2.54 -0.11 -10.19
N ASN A 113 2.80 0.86 -9.30
CA ASN A 113 3.06 2.23 -9.72
C ASN A 113 4.22 2.32 -10.72
N GLY A 114 3.93 2.87 -11.89
CA GLY A 114 4.89 3.19 -12.94
C GLY A 114 4.99 4.69 -13.23
N ASP A 115 4.34 5.54 -12.42
CA ASP A 115 4.40 7.00 -12.55
C ASP A 115 5.48 7.56 -11.62
N PHE A 116 6.58 8.00 -12.19
CA PHE A 116 7.73 8.58 -11.48
C PHE A 116 7.72 10.11 -11.47
N SER A 117 6.62 10.71 -11.94
CA SER A 117 6.46 12.15 -11.86
C SER A 117 6.25 12.61 -10.42
N VAL A 118 6.55 13.86 -10.18
CA VAL A 118 6.40 14.51 -8.88
C VAL A 118 5.51 15.74 -9.01
N CYS A 119 4.88 16.11 -7.91
CA CYS A 119 4.10 17.33 -7.81
C CYS A 119 4.48 18.13 -6.57
N SER A 120 4.35 19.45 -6.66
CA SER A 120 4.53 20.32 -5.51
C SER A 120 3.22 20.48 -4.76
N VAL A 121 3.33 20.43 -3.43
CA VAL A 121 2.22 20.66 -2.51
C VAL A 121 2.55 21.86 -1.66
N SER A 122 1.58 22.76 -1.47
CA SER A 122 1.74 23.96 -0.67
C SER A 122 0.72 23.98 0.47
N TYR A 123 1.24 24.22 1.67
CA TYR A 123 0.46 24.46 2.88
C TYR A 123 0.91 25.77 3.53
N PRO A 124 0.38 26.92 3.09
CA PRO A 124 0.80 28.25 3.59
C PRO A 124 0.70 28.39 5.11
N GLU A 125 -0.25 27.69 5.73
CA GLU A 125 -0.53 27.72 7.17
C GLU A 125 0.38 26.82 8.00
N ALA A 126 1.21 25.98 7.36
CA ALA A 126 2.12 25.10 8.08
C ALA A 126 3.22 25.90 8.79
N VAL A 127 3.61 25.42 9.99
CA VAL A 127 4.58 26.13 10.83
C VAL A 127 6.00 26.06 10.25
N GLN A 128 6.38 24.92 9.68
CA GLN A 128 7.75 24.71 9.16
C GLN A 128 7.78 24.47 7.65
N ALA A 129 7.37 23.30 7.18
CA ALA A 129 7.40 22.95 5.77
C ALA A 129 6.14 23.46 5.06
N ARG A 130 6.20 24.64 4.46
CA ARG A 130 5.08 25.28 3.74
C ARG A 130 4.95 24.81 2.30
N SER A 131 5.97 24.14 1.78
CA SER A 131 5.99 23.58 0.44
C SER A 131 6.88 22.35 0.44
N PHE A 132 6.43 21.30 -0.23
CA PHE A 132 7.20 20.06 -0.42
C PHE A 132 6.82 19.38 -1.75
N THR A 133 7.66 18.45 -2.15
CA THR A 133 7.44 17.66 -3.35
C THR A 133 7.05 16.24 -2.95
N GLU A 134 6.01 15.72 -3.57
CA GLU A 134 5.58 14.33 -3.37
C GLU A 134 5.41 13.59 -4.69
N THR A 135 5.27 12.28 -4.63
CA THR A 135 5.02 11.42 -5.80
C THR A 135 3.62 11.68 -6.36
N ALA A 136 3.53 11.94 -7.67
CA ALA A 136 2.27 12.35 -8.29
C ALA A 136 1.19 11.26 -8.32
N TYR A 137 1.56 9.96 -8.25
CA TYR A 137 0.57 8.88 -8.28
C TYR A 137 -0.41 8.92 -7.11
N LEU A 138 0.02 9.42 -5.94
CA LEU A 138 -0.85 9.57 -4.77
C LEU A 138 -1.96 10.60 -4.99
N LYS A 139 -1.71 11.65 -5.81
CA LYS A 139 -2.72 12.64 -6.17
C LYS A 139 -3.84 12.11 -7.07
N LYS A 140 -3.58 10.98 -7.73
CA LYS A 140 -4.55 10.33 -8.62
C LYS A 140 -5.43 9.33 -7.88
N ALA A 141 -5.20 9.14 -6.58
CA ALA A 141 -5.97 8.22 -5.74
C ALA A 141 -7.10 8.96 -5.03
N ASP A 142 -8.25 8.30 -4.91
CA ASP A 142 -9.39 8.79 -4.12
C ASP A 142 -9.15 8.56 -2.63
N ALA A 143 -8.33 7.57 -2.28
CA ALA A 143 -7.91 7.28 -0.92
C ALA A 143 -6.51 6.66 -0.88
N ILE A 144 -5.83 6.83 0.27
CA ILE A 144 -4.49 6.29 0.53
C ILE A 144 -4.56 5.46 1.84
N ILE A 145 -4.00 4.26 1.81
CA ILE A 145 -3.80 3.36 2.95
C ILE A 145 -2.31 3.11 3.12
#